data_c00a07ed3abb3771c1732323b1ed53b9
#
_entry.id   c00a07ed3abb3771c1732323b1ed53b9
#
_cell.length_a   1.000
_cell.length_b   1.000
_cell.length_c   1.000
_cell.angle_alpha   90.00
_cell.angle_beta   90.00
_cell.angle_gamma   90.00
#
_symmetry.space_group_name_H-M   'P 1'
#
loop_
_entity.id
_entity.type
_entity.pdbx_description
1 polymer ?
#
loop_
_entity_poly.entity_id
_entity_poly.type
_entity_poly.pdbx_seq_one_letter_code
_entity_poly.pdbx_strand_id
1 'polypeptide(L)'
;MLTFNFKKYDLNKEGSMLDVGCGEGRHIFGVMQEFPKMQCIGLDMDNDSLKKAEEGYTYFESISDAGAEFMKGSAYSLPFSDNTFDLIVCSEVLEHLHEYNDAVIEINRVLKPGGKFFASVPASWPEKVCWYLSKDYQNQPGGHLRIFNQNKLIREIEDCGFKFLSSEKFHSIHSPYWWLRCLFWNSQDKNILVKAYKKILERHILKKPIIIDSIDKLMNPVMGKSFSMYFEKM
;
A
#
# COMPACT_ATOMS: atom_id res chain seq x y z
N MET A 1 2.89 6.84 -6.37
CA MET A 1 1.91 6.03 -7.16
C MET A 1 0.98 5.34 -6.18
N LEU A 2 -0.32 5.33 -6.46
CA LEU A 2 -1.32 4.68 -5.61
C LEU A 2 -1.42 3.19 -5.94
N THR A 3 -1.60 2.38 -4.91
CA THR A 3 -1.77 0.92 -5.01
C THR A 3 -3.25 0.53 -5.12
N PHE A 4 -4.16 1.50 -5.00
CA PHE A 4 -5.60 1.30 -5.03
C PHE A 4 -6.28 2.25 -6.00
N ASN A 5 -7.41 1.81 -6.55
CA ASN A 5 -8.35 2.64 -7.27
C ASN A 5 -9.48 3.07 -6.31
N PHE A 6 -9.31 4.25 -5.70
CA PHE A 6 -10.28 4.79 -4.74
C PHE A 6 -11.65 5.14 -5.34
N LYS A 7 -11.74 5.26 -6.68
CA LYS A 7 -13.01 5.49 -7.39
C LYS A 7 -13.80 4.22 -7.68
N LYS A 8 -13.25 3.06 -7.37
CA LYS A 8 -13.84 1.77 -7.75
C LYS A 8 -15.13 1.48 -6.97
N TYR A 9 -15.22 1.98 -5.76
CA TYR A 9 -16.36 1.79 -4.88
C TYR A 9 -16.94 3.13 -4.45
N ASP A 10 -18.22 3.13 -4.11
CA ASP A 10 -18.87 4.31 -3.53
C ASP A 10 -18.37 4.48 -2.10
N LEU A 11 -17.49 5.47 -1.91
CA LEU A 11 -16.92 5.84 -0.62
C LEU A 11 -17.66 7.05 -0.05
N ASN A 12 -17.82 7.10 1.28
CA ASN A 12 -18.29 8.30 1.95
C ASN A 12 -17.26 9.43 1.78
N LYS A 13 -17.54 10.36 0.87
CA LYS A 13 -16.60 11.43 0.47
C LYS A 13 -16.36 12.47 1.56
N GLU A 14 -17.20 12.53 2.56
CA GLU A 14 -17.10 13.40 3.75
C GLU A 14 -16.85 12.57 5.02
N GLY A 15 -16.45 11.31 4.84
CA GLY A 15 -16.16 10.37 5.92
C GLY A 15 -14.74 10.47 6.47
N SER A 16 -14.32 9.41 7.14
CA SER A 16 -13.00 9.30 7.75
C SER A 16 -12.23 8.12 7.20
N MET A 17 -10.93 8.30 6.97
CA MET A 17 -9.99 7.29 6.50
C MET A 17 -8.85 7.12 7.49
N LEU A 18 -8.46 5.86 7.73
CA LEU A 18 -7.22 5.48 8.41
C LEU A 18 -6.29 4.78 7.42
N ASP A 19 -5.02 5.20 7.33
CA ASP A 19 -3.96 4.50 6.62
C ASP A 19 -3.03 3.84 7.64
N VAL A 20 -3.11 2.51 7.76
CA VAL A 20 -2.34 1.70 8.70
C VAL A 20 -1.01 1.30 8.05
N GLY A 21 0.11 1.78 8.63
CA GLY A 21 1.41 1.71 7.99
C GLY A 21 1.52 2.72 6.85
N CYS A 22 1.18 3.97 7.13
CA CYS A 22 1.04 5.02 6.12
C CYS A 22 2.38 5.42 5.46
N GLY A 23 3.51 5.06 6.08
CA GLY A 23 4.84 5.48 5.62
C GLY A 23 4.92 7.00 5.44
N GLU A 24 5.36 7.44 4.28
CA GLU A 24 5.49 8.86 3.90
C GLU A 24 4.14 9.50 3.42
N GLY A 25 2.97 8.91 3.74
CA GLY A 25 1.64 9.50 3.51
C GLY A 25 1.08 9.35 2.08
N ARG A 26 1.65 8.49 1.25
CA ARG A 26 1.31 8.35 -0.18
C ARG A 26 -0.18 8.19 -0.48
N HIS A 27 -0.89 7.34 0.26
CA HIS A 27 -2.31 7.07 0.04
C HIS A 27 -3.18 8.20 0.59
N ILE A 28 -2.78 8.79 1.72
CA ILE A 28 -3.42 9.97 2.30
C ILE A 28 -3.45 11.11 1.30
N PHE A 29 -2.30 11.48 0.73
CA PHE A 29 -2.24 12.55 -0.28
C PHE A 29 -3.06 12.23 -1.53
N GLY A 30 -3.10 10.96 -1.94
CA GLY A 30 -3.95 10.53 -3.04
C GLY A 30 -5.44 10.68 -2.75
N VAL A 31 -5.86 10.34 -1.53
CA VAL A 31 -7.25 10.48 -1.09
C VAL A 31 -7.64 11.94 -0.90
N MET A 32 -6.77 12.77 -0.33
CA MET A 32 -7.00 14.22 -0.19
C MET A 32 -7.24 14.90 -1.55
N GLN A 33 -6.50 14.50 -2.59
CA GLN A 33 -6.71 15.03 -3.95
C GLN A 33 -8.04 14.58 -4.56
N GLU A 34 -8.49 13.38 -4.26
CA GLU A 34 -9.68 12.78 -4.86
C GLU A 34 -10.96 13.09 -4.08
N PHE A 35 -10.84 13.17 -2.75
CA PHE A 35 -11.93 13.40 -1.78
C PHE A 35 -11.51 14.49 -0.77
N PRO A 36 -11.51 15.78 -1.13
CA PRO A 36 -10.95 16.85 -0.31
C PRO A 36 -11.60 17.03 1.07
N LYS A 37 -12.82 16.51 1.25
CA LYS A 37 -13.57 16.58 2.51
C LYS A 37 -13.43 15.35 3.40
N MET A 38 -12.69 14.32 2.94
CA MET A 38 -12.43 13.11 3.73
C MET A 38 -11.35 13.40 4.76
N GLN A 39 -11.68 13.20 6.03
CA GLN A 39 -10.72 13.32 7.12
C GLN A 39 -9.74 12.14 7.10
N CYS A 40 -8.45 12.40 7.04
CA CYS A 40 -7.44 11.36 6.91
C CYS A 40 -6.56 11.27 8.16
N ILE A 41 -6.30 10.04 8.62
CA ILE A 41 -5.32 9.77 9.68
C ILE A 41 -4.31 8.75 9.15
N GLY A 42 -3.03 9.06 9.27
CA GLY A 42 -1.91 8.17 9.00
C GLY A 42 -1.32 7.63 10.29
N LEU A 43 -1.19 6.30 10.38
CA LEU A 43 -0.56 5.65 11.52
C LEU A 43 0.62 4.81 11.04
N ASP A 44 1.79 5.02 11.66
CA ASP A 44 3.00 4.24 11.38
C ASP A 44 3.82 4.04 12.66
N MET A 45 4.68 3.03 12.67
CA MET A 45 5.63 2.80 13.77
C MET A 45 6.92 3.60 13.59
N ASP A 46 7.28 3.95 12.35
CA ASP A 46 8.52 4.63 12.00
C ASP A 46 8.40 6.15 12.05
N ASN A 47 9.08 6.75 13.01
CA ASN A 47 9.07 8.20 13.19
C ASN A 47 9.65 8.98 12.01
N ASP A 48 10.65 8.43 11.31
CA ASP A 48 11.29 9.11 10.18
C ASP A 48 10.33 9.18 8.98
N SER A 49 9.55 8.13 8.77
CA SER A 49 8.48 8.11 7.76
C SER A 49 7.37 9.10 8.10
N LEU A 50 6.92 9.14 9.36
CA LEU A 50 5.89 10.09 9.82
C LEU A 50 6.34 11.53 9.63
N LYS A 51 7.58 11.86 10.00
CA LYS A 51 8.14 13.20 9.78
C LYS A 51 8.12 13.62 8.31
N LYS A 52 8.48 12.71 7.41
CA LYS A 52 8.40 12.98 5.96
C LYS A 52 6.96 13.12 5.48
N ALA A 53 6.01 12.37 6.06
CA ALA A 53 4.60 12.51 5.77
C ALA A 53 4.09 13.90 6.20
N GLU A 54 4.45 14.38 7.40
CA GLU A 54 4.13 15.73 7.88
C GLU A 54 4.76 16.81 7.01
N GLU A 55 6.04 16.68 6.66
CA GLU A 55 6.72 17.59 5.71
C GLU A 55 6.02 17.59 4.34
N GLY A 56 5.64 16.42 3.83
CA GLY A 56 4.90 16.26 2.59
C GLY A 56 3.52 16.89 2.64
N TYR A 57 2.83 16.79 3.77
CA TYR A 57 1.49 17.33 3.98
C TYR A 57 1.40 18.84 3.73
N THR A 58 2.44 19.60 4.07
CA THR A 58 2.46 21.06 3.83
C THR A 58 2.20 21.45 2.37
N TYR A 59 2.53 20.58 1.41
CA TYR A 59 2.25 20.80 -0.02
C TYR A 59 0.80 20.46 -0.41
N PHE A 60 0.10 19.69 0.42
CA PHE A 60 -1.27 19.22 0.17
C PHE A 60 -2.32 19.89 1.06
N GLU A 61 -1.92 20.59 2.11
CA GLU A 61 -2.81 21.23 3.08
C GLU A 61 -3.85 22.13 2.42
N SER A 62 -3.45 22.88 1.37
CA SER A 62 -4.33 23.81 0.67
C SER A 62 -5.37 23.15 -0.24
N ILE A 63 -5.27 21.85 -0.48
CA ILE A 63 -6.19 21.12 -1.39
C ILE A 63 -7.22 20.26 -0.65
N SER A 64 -7.15 20.18 0.70
CA SER A 64 -8.07 19.42 1.51
C SER A 64 -8.76 20.33 2.52
N ASP A 65 -10.09 20.28 2.56
CA ASP A 65 -10.90 21.02 3.52
C ASP A 65 -10.89 20.37 4.91
N ALA A 66 -10.70 19.05 4.98
CA ALA A 66 -10.74 18.28 6.22
C ALA A 66 -9.36 18.03 6.87
N GLY A 67 -8.30 18.10 6.08
CA GLY A 67 -6.94 17.91 6.57
C GLY A 67 -6.51 16.46 6.72
N ALA A 68 -5.27 16.29 7.23
CA ALA A 68 -4.71 15.00 7.61
C ALA A 68 -3.91 15.11 8.90
N GLU A 69 -3.91 14.04 9.69
CA GLU A 69 -3.12 13.90 10.91
C GLU A 69 -2.21 12.67 10.77
N PHE A 70 -1.02 12.75 11.37
CA PHE A 70 -0.07 11.65 11.38
C PHE A 70 0.30 11.30 12.82
N MET A 71 0.30 10.01 13.15
CA MET A 71 0.55 9.58 14.51
C MET A 71 1.32 8.27 14.57
N LYS A 72 2.12 8.12 15.63
CA LYS A 72 2.82 6.89 15.91
C LYS A 72 1.88 5.87 16.52
N GLY A 73 1.87 4.64 15.99
CA GLY A 73 1.07 3.56 16.55
C GLY A 73 1.37 2.20 15.93
N SER A 74 0.81 1.16 16.55
CA SER A 74 0.95 -0.22 16.12
C SER A 74 -0.34 -0.70 15.46
N ALA A 75 -0.22 -1.46 14.36
CA ALA A 75 -1.36 -2.12 13.72
C ALA A 75 -2.04 -3.17 14.63
N TYR A 76 -1.33 -3.66 15.65
CA TYR A 76 -1.85 -4.64 16.62
C TYR A 76 -2.73 -4.02 17.74
N SER A 77 -2.72 -2.70 17.88
CA SER A 77 -3.51 -1.98 18.90
C SER A 77 -3.77 -0.57 18.40
N LEU A 78 -4.84 -0.40 17.66
CA LEU A 78 -5.22 0.87 17.08
C LEU A 78 -5.87 1.77 18.16
N PRO A 79 -5.35 3.00 18.39
CA PRO A 79 -5.81 3.88 19.48
C PRO A 79 -7.13 4.60 19.14
N PHE A 80 -8.07 3.87 18.55
CA PHE A 80 -9.37 4.40 18.13
C PHE A 80 -10.52 3.55 18.68
N SER A 81 -11.66 4.17 18.84
CA SER A 81 -12.90 3.48 19.24
C SER A 81 -13.40 2.56 18.14
N ASP A 82 -14.25 1.60 18.50
CA ASP A 82 -14.92 0.73 17.55
C ASP A 82 -15.74 1.55 16.54
N ASN A 83 -15.81 1.08 15.29
CA ASN A 83 -16.65 1.65 14.25
C ASN A 83 -16.40 3.16 14.01
N THR A 84 -15.14 3.58 13.95
CA THR A 84 -14.73 4.98 13.76
C THR A 84 -14.60 5.35 12.29
N PHE A 85 -14.02 4.49 11.46
CA PHE A 85 -13.62 4.85 10.10
C PHE A 85 -14.58 4.31 9.03
N ASP A 86 -14.76 5.09 7.96
CA ASP A 86 -15.52 4.69 6.77
C ASP A 86 -14.64 3.92 5.78
N LEU A 87 -13.33 4.23 5.75
CA LEU A 87 -12.32 3.60 4.91
C LEU A 87 -11.06 3.29 5.73
N ILE A 88 -10.52 2.08 5.59
CA ILE A 88 -9.19 1.76 6.09
C ILE A 88 -8.32 1.26 4.94
N VAL A 89 -7.10 1.77 4.87
CA VAL A 89 -6.05 1.31 3.96
C VAL A 89 -4.96 0.62 4.78
N CYS A 90 -4.42 -0.48 4.27
CA CYS A 90 -3.25 -1.16 4.80
C CYS A 90 -2.45 -1.70 3.61
N SER A 91 -1.41 -0.95 3.21
CA SER A 91 -0.71 -1.18 1.95
C SER A 91 0.73 -1.61 2.17
N GLU A 92 1.08 -2.84 1.76
CA GLU A 92 2.43 -3.41 1.88
C GLU A 92 2.91 -3.40 3.36
N VAL A 93 2.04 -3.88 4.26
CA VAL A 93 2.29 -3.95 5.71
C VAL A 93 2.15 -5.37 6.24
N LEU A 94 1.11 -6.10 5.82
CA LEU A 94 0.77 -7.41 6.38
C LEU A 94 1.90 -8.44 6.25
N GLU A 95 2.73 -8.35 5.21
CA GLU A 95 3.90 -9.20 4.98
C GLU A 95 5.02 -9.00 6.01
N HIS A 96 5.03 -7.87 6.71
CA HIS A 96 5.99 -7.54 7.76
C HIS A 96 5.51 -7.91 9.17
N LEU A 97 4.23 -8.22 9.34
CA LEU A 97 3.64 -8.53 10.64
C LEU A 97 3.73 -10.02 10.95
N HIS A 98 4.18 -10.39 12.15
CA HIS A 98 4.22 -11.80 12.58
C HIS A 98 2.81 -12.38 12.66
N GLU A 99 1.92 -11.74 13.41
CA GLU A 99 0.52 -12.13 13.64
C GLU A 99 -0.43 -11.17 12.90
N TYR A 100 -0.35 -11.16 11.54
CA TYR A 100 -1.12 -10.20 10.73
C TYR A 100 -2.64 -10.34 10.91
N ASN A 101 -3.16 -11.51 11.33
CA ASN A 101 -4.57 -11.68 11.63
C ASN A 101 -5.03 -10.81 12.81
N ASP A 102 -4.17 -10.61 13.83
CA ASP A 102 -4.49 -9.72 14.95
C ASP A 102 -4.63 -8.28 14.49
N ALA A 103 -3.77 -7.85 13.57
CA ALA A 103 -3.91 -6.52 12.96
C ALA A 103 -5.18 -6.41 12.09
N VAL A 104 -5.57 -7.45 11.37
CA VAL A 104 -6.82 -7.47 10.59
C VAL A 104 -8.05 -7.44 11.51
N ILE A 105 -8.02 -8.10 12.67
CA ILE A 105 -9.08 -8.04 13.69
C ILE A 105 -9.20 -6.60 14.25
N GLU A 106 -8.09 -5.94 14.56
CA GLU A 106 -8.09 -4.53 14.99
C GLU A 106 -8.62 -3.58 13.90
N ILE A 107 -8.23 -3.80 12.65
CA ILE A 107 -8.77 -3.07 11.50
C ILE A 107 -10.30 -3.27 11.42
N ASN A 108 -10.78 -4.51 11.58
CA ASN A 108 -12.22 -4.78 11.60
C ASN A 108 -12.90 -4.04 12.76
N ARG A 109 -12.33 -4.07 13.96
CA ARG A 109 -12.90 -3.40 15.14
C ARG A 109 -13.16 -1.91 14.89
N VAL A 110 -12.16 -1.20 14.35
CA VAL A 110 -12.25 0.27 14.19
C VAL A 110 -12.96 0.71 12.91
N LEU A 111 -13.18 -0.20 11.94
CA LEU A 111 -13.94 0.08 10.73
C LEU A 111 -15.44 0.03 11.01
N LYS A 112 -16.24 0.92 10.45
CA LYS A 112 -17.71 0.93 10.53
C LYS A 112 -18.31 -0.27 9.78
N PRO A 113 -19.46 -0.81 10.21
CA PRO A 113 -20.25 -1.76 9.39
C PRO A 113 -20.53 -1.17 8.01
N GLY A 114 -20.31 -1.94 6.94
CA GLY A 114 -20.39 -1.48 5.56
C GLY A 114 -19.20 -0.63 5.08
N GLY A 115 -18.30 -0.27 5.99
CA GLY A 115 -17.04 0.44 5.66
C GLY A 115 -16.13 -0.40 4.77
N LYS A 116 -15.20 0.25 4.09
CA LYS A 116 -14.31 -0.40 3.12
C LYS A 116 -12.91 -0.60 3.69
N PHE A 117 -12.37 -1.78 3.48
CA PHE A 117 -10.99 -2.14 3.80
C PHE A 117 -10.22 -2.44 2.52
N PHE A 118 -9.17 -1.66 2.24
CA PHE A 118 -8.29 -1.82 1.10
C PHE A 118 -6.93 -2.32 1.59
N ALA A 119 -6.59 -3.56 1.25
CA ALA A 119 -5.33 -4.18 1.63
C ALA A 119 -4.47 -4.47 0.40
N SER A 120 -3.16 -4.25 0.48
CA SER A 120 -2.24 -4.76 -0.53
C SER A 120 -1.04 -5.46 0.08
N VAL A 121 -0.52 -6.42 -0.68
CA VAL A 121 0.71 -7.16 -0.38
C VAL A 121 1.51 -7.35 -1.67
N PRO A 122 2.81 -7.63 -1.61
CA PRO A 122 3.58 -7.99 -2.78
C PRO A 122 2.95 -9.19 -3.53
N ALA A 123 2.82 -9.05 -4.84
CA ALA A 123 2.29 -10.13 -5.67
C ALA A 123 3.24 -11.34 -5.65
N SER A 124 2.69 -12.54 -5.46
CA SER A 124 3.48 -13.71 -5.07
C SER A 124 4.55 -14.11 -6.08
N TRP A 125 4.26 -14.15 -7.40
CA TRP A 125 5.28 -14.62 -8.32
C TRP A 125 6.39 -13.58 -8.61
N PRO A 126 6.12 -12.27 -8.78
CA PRO A 126 7.19 -11.29 -8.88
C PRO A 126 8.11 -11.26 -7.66
N GLU A 127 7.54 -11.45 -6.46
CA GLU A 127 8.30 -11.50 -5.21
C GLU A 127 9.15 -12.77 -5.10
N LYS A 128 8.62 -13.93 -5.52
CA LYS A 128 9.40 -15.17 -5.61
C LYS A 128 10.63 -15.03 -6.50
N VAL A 129 10.52 -14.29 -7.60
CA VAL A 129 11.69 -14.00 -8.46
C VAL A 129 12.73 -13.17 -7.69
N CYS A 130 12.33 -12.16 -6.94
CA CYS A 130 13.25 -11.39 -6.10
C CYS A 130 13.98 -12.29 -5.08
N TRP A 131 13.26 -13.16 -4.38
CA TRP A 131 13.83 -14.09 -3.41
C TRP A 131 14.75 -15.14 -4.04
N TYR A 132 14.44 -15.57 -5.25
CA TYR A 132 15.33 -16.47 -6.04
C TYR A 132 16.61 -15.79 -6.44
N LEU A 133 16.54 -14.53 -6.87
CA LEU A 133 17.68 -13.76 -7.36
C LEU A 133 18.62 -13.27 -6.25
N SER A 134 18.08 -13.00 -5.04
CA SER A 134 18.89 -12.45 -3.94
C SER A 134 18.45 -12.97 -2.58
N LYS A 135 19.33 -13.73 -1.94
CA LYS A 135 19.16 -14.13 -0.53
C LYS A 135 19.33 -12.96 0.43
N ASP A 136 20.19 -12.01 0.09
CA ASP A 136 20.41 -10.81 0.90
C ASP A 136 19.15 -9.93 0.92
N TYR A 137 18.44 -9.80 -0.21
CA TYR A 137 17.15 -9.16 -0.26
C TYR A 137 16.12 -9.87 0.63
N GLN A 138 16.05 -11.19 0.56
CA GLN A 138 15.13 -11.99 1.38
C GLN A 138 15.40 -11.83 2.87
N ASN A 139 16.67 -11.75 3.28
CA ASN A 139 17.11 -11.77 4.68
C ASN A 139 17.39 -10.37 5.24
N GLN A 140 17.08 -9.30 4.52
CA GLN A 140 17.36 -7.94 4.99
C GLN A 140 16.52 -7.61 6.25
N PRO A 141 17.06 -6.90 7.23
CA PRO A 141 16.30 -6.44 8.38
C PRO A 141 15.08 -5.61 7.96
N GLY A 142 13.92 -5.89 8.54
CA GLY A 142 12.65 -5.23 8.16
C GLY A 142 12.10 -5.65 6.80
N GLY A 143 12.67 -6.68 6.17
CA GLY A 143 12.17 -7.25 4.91
C GLY A 143 10.88 -8.06 5.09
N HIS A 144 10.41 -8.64 3.98
CA HIS A 144 9.18 -9.43 3.99
C HIS A 144 9.38 -10.76 4.72
N LEU A 145 8.58 -11.01 5.75
CA LEU A 145 8.61 -12.27 6.51
C LEU A 145 8.04 -13.43 5.69
N ARG A 146 7.18 -13.13 4.71
CA ARG A 146 6.46 -14.14 3.92
C ARG A 146 6.03 -13.64 2.55
N ILE A 147 5.78 -14.59 1.67
CA ILE A 147 5.07 -14.38 0.42
C ILE A 147 3.69 -15.00 0.56
N PHE A 148 2.65 -14.20 0.48
CA PHE A 148 1.28 -14.68 0.64
C PHE A 148 0.80 -15.52 -0.54
N ASN A 149 0.06 -16.59 -0.22
CA ASN A 149 -0.88 -17.17 -1.18
C ASN A 149 -2.13 -16.29 -1.19
N GLN A 150 -2.41 -15.66 -2.32
CA GLN A 150 -3.46 -14.64 -2.46
C GLN A 150 -4.85 -15.17 -2.09
N ASN A 151 -5.21 -16.36 -2.55
CA ASN A 151 -6.51 -16.96 -2.26
C ASN A 151 -6.65 -17.36 -0.78
N LYS A 152 -5.54 -17.76 -0.14
CA LYS A 152 -5.53 -18.07 1.29
C LYS A 152 -5.69 -16.79 2.09
N LEU A 153 -4.95 -15.74 1.76
CA LEU A 153 -5.03 -14.44 2.47
C LEU A 153 -6.45 -13.84 2.38
N ILE A 154 -7.10 -13.91 1.21
CA ILE A 154 -8.47 -13.43 1.06
C ILE A 154 -9.40 -14.14 2.06
N ARG A 155 -9.34 -15.48 2.16
CA ARG A 155 -10.18 -16.23 3.09
C ARG A 155 -9.88 -15.90 4.54
N GLU A 156 -8.61 -15.76 4.90
CA GLU A 156 -8.20 -15.42 6.27
C GLU A 156 -8.70 -14.01 6.67
N ILE A 157 -8.75 -13.07 5.73
CA ILE A 157 -9.36 -11.75 5.95
C ILE A 157 -10.89 -11.87 6.06
N GLU A 158 -11.53 -12.71 5.23
CA GLU A 158 -12.97 -12.98 5.33
C GLU A 158 -13.33 -13.62 6.67
N ASP A 159 -12.51 -14.54 7.19
CA ASP A 159 -12.69 -15.16 8.51
C ASP A 159 -12.62 -14.12 9.66
N CYS A 160 -12.01 -12.96 9.44
CA CYS A 160 -12.00 -11.82 10.37
C CYS A 160 -13.24 -10.92 10.26
N GLY A 161 -14.30 -11.32 9.55
CA GLY A 161 -15.57 -10.57 9.48
C GLY A 161 -15.67 -9.60 8.30
N PHE A 162 -14.90 -9.85 7.24
CA PHE A 162 -14.97 -9.08 6.00
C PHE A 162 -15.63 -9.88 4.88
N LYS A 163 -16.21 -9.17 3.93
CA LYS A 163 -16.68 -9.71 2.65
C LYS A 163 -15.72 -9.27 1.55
N PHE A 164 -15.14 -10.22 0.82
CA PHE A 164 -14.32 -9.92 -0.34
C PHE A 164 -15.16 -9.33 -1.47
N LEU A 165 -14.68 -8.25 -2.07
CA LEU A 165 -15.35 -7.57 -3.19
C LEU A 165 -14.64 -7.84 -4.51
N SER A 166 -13.35 -7.53 -4.58
CA SER A 166 -12.52 -7.77 -5.78
C SER A 166 -11.04 -7.63 -5.47
N SER A 167 -10.22 -7.97 -6.47
CA SER A 167 -8.78 -7.72 -6.43
C SER A 167 -8.25 -7.20 -7.77
N GLU A 168 -7.12 -6.50 -7.71
CA GLU A 168 -6.39 -5.97 -8.88
C GLU A 168 -4.88 -6.09 -8.63
N LYS A 169 -4.10 -6.00 -9.69
CA LYS A 169 -2.64 -5.89 -9.59
C LYS A 169 -2.19 -4.56 -10.18
N PHE A 170 -1.15 -3.99 -9.58
CA PHE A 170 -0.61 -2.69 -9.97
C PHE A 170 0.90 -2.73 -10.10
N HIS A 171 1.44 -1.73 -10.82
CA HIS A 171 2.88 -1.45 -10.88
C HIS A 171 3.70 -2.54 -11.57
N SER A 172 3.22 -3.03 -12.72
CA SER A 172 3.90 -4.10 -13.48
C SER A 172 5.32 -3.72 -13.89
N ILE A 173 5.53 -2.46 -14.31
CA ILE A 173 6.87 -1.97 -14.69
C ILE A 173 7.84 -1.87 -13.51
N HIS A 174 7.36 -1.95 -12.26
CA HIS A 174 8.23 -2.01 -11.10
C HIS A 174 8.83 -3.40 -10.88
N SER A 175 8.19 -4.47 -11.34
CA SER A 175 8.70 -5.84 -11.16
C SER A 175 10.07 -6.06 -11.81
N PRO A 176 10.32 -5.71 -13.09
CA PRO A 176 11.66 -5.83 -13.68
C PRO A 176 12.71 -4.95 -13.00
N TYR A 177 12.33 -3.79 -12.47
CA TYR A 177 13.24 -2.95 -11.69
C TYR A 177 13.72 -3.67 -10.43
N TRP A 178 12.81 -4.26 -9.68
CA TRP A 178 13.16 -5.02 -8.47
C TRP A 178 13.97 -6.27 -8.78
N TRP A 179 13.67 -6.97 -9.90
CA TRP A 179 14.49 -8.10 -10.34
C TRP A 179 15.93 -7.67 -10.68
N LEU A 180 16.10 -6.55 -11.38
CA LEU A 180 17.43 -5.99 -11.63
C LEU A 180 18.15 -5.61 -10.34
N ARG A 181 17.44 -4.98 -9.39
CA ARG A 181 18.03 -4.66 -8.07
C ARG A 181 18.47 -5.93 -7.35
N CYS A 182 17.64 -6.96 -7.32
CA CYS A 182 17.96 -8.23 -6.69
C CYS A 182 19.15 -8.93 -7.38
N LEU A 183 19.18 -8.92 -8.72
CA LEU A 183 20.27 -9.51 -9.49
C LEU A 183 21.62 -8.82 -9.21
N PHE A 184 21.62 -7.51 -9.01
CA PHE A 184 22.80 -6.69 -8.72
C PHE A 184 22.83 -6.19 -7.27
N TRP A 185 22.31 -6.94 -6.32
CA TRP A 185 22.06 -6.49 -4.93
C TRP A 185 23.26 -5.76 -4.31
N ASN A 186 24.45 -6.36 -4.36
CA ASN A 186 25.67 -5.79 -3.77
C ASN A 186 26.24 -4.56 -4.53
N SER A 187 25.74 -4.29 -5.71
CA SER A 187 26.20 -3.18 -6.58
C SER A 187 25.05 -2.33 -7.12
N GLN A 188 23.83 -2.52 -6.64
CA GLN A 188 22.61 -1.92 -7.18
C GLN A 188 22.72 -0.39 -7.32
N ASP A 189 23.34 0.29 -6.35
CA ASP A 189 23.46 1.75 -6.34
C ASP A 189 24.51 2.27 -7.34
N LYS A 190 25.41 1.41 -7.84
CA LYS A 190 26.42 1.76 -8.83
C LYS A 190 26.11 1.22 -10.22
N ASN A 191 25.24 0.20 -10.31
CA ASN A 191 24.94 -0.48 -11.57
C ASN A 191 24.19 0.43 -12.56
N ILE A 192 24.71 0.50 -13.78
CA ILE A 192 24.18 1.40 -14.82
C ILE A 192 22.76 1.00 -15.27
N LEU A 193 22.46 -0.29 -15.35
CA LEU A 193 21.14 -0.79 -15.76
C LEU A 193 20.08 -0.45 -14.71
N VAL A 194 20.40 -0.64 -13.42
CA VAL A 194 19.52 -0.28 -12.31
C VAL A 194 19.25 1.21 -12.33
N LYS A 195 20.29 2.05 -12.48
CA LYS A 195 20.14 3.52 -12.57
C LYS A 195 19.32 3.97 -13.77
N ALA A 196 19.57 3.37 -14.94
CA ALA A 196 18.83 3.69 -16.15
C ALA A 196 17.34 3.34 -16.01
N TYR A 197 17.04 2.16 -15.47
CA TYR A 197 15.66 1.75 -15.24
C TYR A 197 14.96 2.62 -14.18
N LYS A 198 15.66 2.98 -13.09
CA LYS A 198 15.16 3.91 -12.07
C LYS A 198 14.69 5.24 -12.70
N LYS A 199 15.47 5.81 -13.62
CA LYS A 199 15.09 7.03 -14.36
C LYS A 199 13.80 6.86 -15.17
N ILE A 200 13.56 5.68 -15.75
CA ILE A 200 12.30 5.37 -16.45
C ILE A 200 11.13 5.40 -15.47
N LEU A 201 11.27 4.78 -14.29
CA LEU A 201 10.23 4.78 -13.27
C LEU A 201 9.96 6.19 -12.71
N GLU A 202 11.01 6.95 -12.41
CA GLU A 202 10.89 8.35 -11.97
C GLU A 202 10.14 9.20 -13.02
N ARG A 203 10.49 9.03 -14.30
CA ARG A 203 9.79 9.71 -15.39
C ARG A 203 8.32 9.28 -15.48
N HIS A 204 8.02 7.99 -15.27
CA HIS A 204 6.65 7.49 -15.25
C HIS A 204 5.84 8.09 -14.09
N ILE A 205 6.42 8.15 -12.89
CA ILE A 205 5.75 8.72 -11.71
C ILE A 205 5.45 10.22 -11.91
N LEU A 206 6.43 10.98 -12.41
CA LEU A 206 6.33 12.44 -12.52
C LEU A 206 5.52 12.92 -13.73
N LYS A 207 5.64 12.24 -14.87
CA LYS A 207 5.09 12.71 -16.15
C LYS A 207 3.98 11.85 -16.72
N LYS A 208 3.78 10.64 -16.21
CA LYS A 208 2.81 9.63 -16.68
C LYS A 208 2.74 9.54 -18.22
N PRO A 209 3.87 9.25 -18.92
CA PRO A 209 3.86 9.15 -20.37
C PRO A 209 2.85 8.07 -20.81
N ILE A 210 1.96 8.40 -21.72
CA ILE A 210 0.82 7.55 -22.14
C ILE A 210 1.28 6.13 -22.53
N ILE A 211 2.39 6.00 -23.25
CA ILE A 211 2.91 4.70 -23.69
C ILE A 211 3.31 3.84 -22.48
N ILE A 212 4.07 4.39 -21.53
CA ILE A 212 4.54 3.63 -20.36
C ILE A 212 3.36 3.29 -19.45
N ASP A 213 2.43 4.21 -19.24
CA ASP A 213 1.21 4.00 -18.45
C ASP A 213 0.31 2.91 -19.09
N SER A 214 0.20 2.91 -20.42
CA SER A 214 -0.56 1.88 -21.14
C SER A 214 0.11 0.50 -21.04
N ILE A 215 1.43 0.42 -21.13
CA ILE A 215 2.19 -0.82 -20.93
C ILE A 215 2.02 -1.32 -19.49
N ASP A 216 2.15 -0.42 -18.49
CA ASP A 216 1.94 -0.76 -17.09
C ASP A 216 0.56 -1.37 -16.87
N LYS A 217 -0.50 -0.71 -17.33
CA LYS A 217 -1.87 -1.19 -17.22
C LYS A 217 -2.11 -2.54 -17.92
N LEU A 218 -1.59 -2.70 -19.12
CA LEU A 218 -1.73 -3.96 -19.89
C LEU A 218 -1.03 -5.13 -19.21
N MET A 219 0.13 -4.89 -18.60
CA MET A 219 0.96 -5.92 -17.98
C MET A 219 0.61 -6.16 -16.49
N ASN A 220 -0.18 -5.29 -15.85
CA ASN A 220 -0.58 -5.43 -14.46
C ASN A 220 -1.17 -6.81 -14.11
N PRO A 221 -2.10 -7.41 -14.89
CA PRO A 221 -2.63 -8.74 -14.57
C PRO A 221 -1.55 -9.83 -14.54
N VAL A 222 -0.52 -9.70 -15.38
CA VAL A 222 0.56 -10.69 -15.52
C VAL A 222 1.63 -10.50 -14.47
N MET A 223 2.22 -9.30 -14.36
CA MET A 223 3.42 -9.05 -13.57
C MET A 223 3.33 -7.84 -12.64
N GLY A 224 2.11 -7.43 -12.26
CA GLY A 224 1.93 -6.38 -11.27
C GLY A 224 2.68 -6.69 -9.98
N LYS A 225 3.42 -5.70 -9.46
CA LYS A 225 4.26 -5.86 -8.25
C LYS A 225 3.41 -5.97 -6.99
N SER A 226 2.32 -5.22 -6.91
CA SER A 226 1.39 -5.21 -5.78
C SER A 226 0.08 -5.91 -6.13
N PHE A 227 -0.39 -6.73 -5.21
CA PHE A 227 -1.70 -7.38 -5.26
C PHE A 227 -2.63 -6.68 -4.28
N SER A 228 -3.59 -5.93 -4.81
CA SER A 228 -4.55 -5.13 -4.06
C SER A 228 -5.88 -5.85 -3.95
N MET A 229 -6.43 -5.85 -2.76
CA MET A 229 -7.69 -6.51 -2.40
C MET A 229 -8.62 -5.46 -1.79
N TYR A 230 -9.90 -5.59 -2.09
CA TYR A 230 -10.95 -4.72 -1.60
C TYR A 230 -11.98 -5.53 -0.84
N PHE A 231 -12.30 -5.08 0.37
CA PHE A 231 -13.24 -5.74 1.26
C PHE A 231 -14.26 -4.74 1.81
N GLU A 232 -15.36 -5.29 2.33
CA GLU A 232 -16.39 -4.57 3.08
C GLU A 232 -16.57 -5.26 4.42
N LYS A 233 -16.66 -4.49 5.52
CA LYS A 233 -17.01 -5.03 6.84
C LYS A 233 -18.49 -5.47 6.85
N MET A 234 -18.73 -6.72 7.27
CA MET A 234 -20.07 -7.27 7.44
C MET A 234 -20.78 -6.75 8.70
#